data_a3e8847a63db2a2557b1970219175ea1
#
_entry.id   a3e8847a63db2a2557b1970219175ea1
#
_cell.length_a   1.000
_cell.length_b   1.000
_cell.length_c   1.000
_cell.angle_alpha   90.00
_cell.angle_beta   90.00
_cell.angle_gamma   90.00
#
_symmetry.space_group_name_H-M   'P 1'
#
loop_
_entity.id
_entity.type
_entity.pdbx_description
1 polymer ?
#
loop_
_entity_poly.entity_id
_entity_poly.type
_entity_poly.pdbx_seq_one_letter_code
_entity_poly.pdbx_strand_id
1 'polypeptide(L)'
;MKVFLGITGASGAPYAARLLQALSASGAEVGLCISDAGVQVCATELYGDIALPREEVTTRLVEGLDGVEVVGLRDYTTPYASGSARIDGYLVCPCSMSTAASIAAGAMANLVHRAASVAIKEERKLVLVPREPPLSTIHLENLLRLRPAGATVVMAAPGFY
;
A
#
# COMPACT_ATOMS: atom_id res chain seq x y z
N MET A 1 -11.90 4.09 12.87
CA MET A 1 -11.50 4.41 11.47
C MET A 1 -11.10 3.11 10.79
N LYS A 2 -11.62 2.87 9.57
CA LYS A 2 -11.30 1.65 8.81
C LYS A 2 -10.49 2.01 7.57
N VAL A 3 -9.31 1.42 7.40
CA VAL A 3 -8.39 1.76 6.31
C VAL A 3 -7.86 0.51 5.60
N PHE A 4 -7.51 0.68 4.34
CA PHE A 4 -6.75 -0.31 3.58
C PHE A 4 -5.29 0.14 3.47
N LEU A 5 -4.36 -0.76 3.74
CA LEU A 5 -2.93 -0.56 3.52
C LEU A 5 -2.38 -1.61 2.56
N GLY A 6 -1.94 -1.16 1.40
CA GLY A 6 -1.20 -1.97 0.43
C GLY A 6 0.30 -1.77 0.58
N ILE A 7 1.07 -2.85 0.66
CA ILE A 7 2.54 -2.83 0.60
C ILE A 7 2.99 -3.43 -0.72
N THR A 8 3.81 -2.70 -1.48
CA THR A 8 4.25 -3.16 -2.79
C THR A 8 5.78 -3.15 -2.93
N GLY A 9 6.29 -3.56 -4.09
CA GLY A 9 7.70 -3.85 -4.30
C GLY A 9 8.63 -2.64 -4.47
N ALA A 10 8.38 -1.54 -3.79
CA ALA A 10 9.34 -0.44 -3.69
C ALA A 10 10.12 -0.55 -2.38
N SER A 11 11.37 -0.13 -2.36
CA SER A 11 12.13 0.03 -1.12
C SER A 11 11.43 1.04 -0.19
N GLY A 12 11.43 0.77 1.09
CA GLY A 12 10.76 1.59 2.11
C GLY A 12 9.85 0.79 3.04
N ALA A 13 10.11 -0.52 3.23
CA ALA A 13 9.37 -1.33 4.20
C ALA A 13 9.37 -0.74 5.62
N PRO A 14 10.43 -0.06 6.11
CA PRO A 14 10.38 0.62 7.41
C PRO A 14 9.29 1.69 7.51
N TYR A 15 8.98 2.40 6.42
CA TYR A 15 7.84 3.35 6.40
C TYR A 15 6.50 2.62 6.57
N ALA A 16 6.35 1.48 5.87
CA ALA A 16 5.14 0.66 6.00
C ALA A 16 4.96 0.11 7.42
N ALA A 17 6.02 -0.44 8.01
CA ALA A 17 5.99 -0.96 9.37
C ALA A 17 5.65 0.14 10.38
N ARG A 18 6.27 1.32 10.27
CA ARG A 18 5.98 2.44 11.15
C ARG A 18 4.57 2.98 10.98
N LEU A 19 4.07 3.06 9.73
CA LEU A 19 2.70 3.47 9.43
C LEU A 19 1.69 2.48 10.03
N LEU A 20 1.93 1.18 9.88
CA LEU A 20 1.07 0.13 10.41
C LEU A 20 0.99 0.21 11.95
N GLN A 21 2.13 0.39 12.62
CA GLN A 21 2.19 0.61 14.07
C GLN A 21 1.39 1.84 14.50
N ALA A 22 1.53 2.95 13.76
CA ALA A 22 0.81 4.19 14.08
C ALA A 22 -0.71 4.06 13.89
N LEU A 23 -1.14 3.34 12.85
CA LEU A 23 -2.56 3.06 12.59
C LEU A 23 -3.15 2.16 13.70
N SER A 24 -2.46 1.07 14.07
CA SER A 24 -2.87 0.20 15.17
C SER A 24 -2.96 0.98 16.48
N ALA A 25 -1.94 1.75 16.84
CA ALA A 25 -1.92 2.57 18.06
C ALA A 25 -3.03 3.63 18.09
N SER A 26 -3.54 4.07 16.94
CA SER A 26 -4.68 4.98 16.84
C SER A 26 -6.05 4.30 16.99
N GLY A 27 -6.09 2.98 17.15
CA GLY A 27 -7.31 2.18 17.19
C GLY A 27 -7.98 2.02 15.81
N ALA A 28 -7.24 2.14 14.72
CA ALA A 28 -7.78 1.90 13.37
C ALA A 28 -7.93 0.41 13.08
N GLU A 29 -9.00 0.05 12.36
CA GLU A 29 -9.13 -1.25 11.70
C GLU A 29 -8.37 -1.18 10.37
N VAL A 30 -7.37 -2.04 10.20
CA VAL A 30 -6.49 -2.04 9.03
C VAL A 30 -6.61 -3.34 8.25
N GLY A 31 -7.02 -3.27 6.98
CA GLY A 31 -6.86 -4.36 6.03
C GLY A 31 -5.50 -4.27 5.36
N LEU A 32 -4.58 -5.13 5.76
CA LEU A 32 -3.21 -5.18 5.24
C LEU A 32 -3.12 -6.15 4.06
N CYS A 33 -2.74 -5.64 2.90
CA CYS A 33 -2.47 -6.44 1.70
C CYS A 33 -1.04 -6.25 1.22
N ILE A 34 -0.29 -7.34 1.07
CA ILE A 34 1.12 -7.29 0.66
C ILE A 34 1.28 -8.00 -0.70
N SER A 35 1.84 -7.32 -1.70
CA SER A 35 2.17 -7.93 -2.99
C SER A 35 3.34 -8.91 -2.85
N ASP A 36 3.55 -9.79 -3.85
CA ASP A 36 4.68 -10.75 -3.80
C ASP A 36 6.03 -10.03 -3.72
N ALA A 37 6.22 -8.99 -4.52
CA ALA A 37 7.42 -8.16 -4.43
C ALA A 37 7.49 -7.37 -3.11
N GLY A 38 6.35 -6.98 -2.53
CA GLY A 38 6.28 -6.34 -1.20
C GLY A 38 6.75 -7.27 -0.08
N VAL A 39 6.43 -8.56 -0.17
CA VAL A 39 6.94 -9.56 0.78
C VAL A 39 8.46 -9.63 0.73
N GLN A 40 9.06 -9.69 -0.47
CA GLN A 40 10.52 -9.73 -0.63
C GLN A 40 11.19 -8.48 -0.07
N VAL A 41 10.59 -7.30 -0.29
CA VAL A 41 11.10 -6.04 0.25
C VAL A 41 11.03 -6.04 1.78
N CYS A 42 9.90 -6.43 2.36
CA CYS A 42 9.77 -6.54 3.82
C CYS A 42 10.76 -7.57 4.41
N ALA A 43 10.89 -8.74 3.79
CA ALA A 43 11.82 -9.79 4.20
C ALA A 43 13.27 -9.28 4.26
N THR A 44 13.68 -8.56 3.21
CA THR A 44 15.04 -8.02 3.09
C THR A 44 15.28 -6.83 4.02
N GLU A 45 14.39 -5.83 3.97
CA GLU A 45 14.66 -4.54 4.64
C GLU A 45 14.37 -4.56 6.15
N LEU A 46 13.41 -5.39 6.60
CA LEU A 46 13.05 -5.46 8.01
C LEU A 46 13.75 -6.60 8.74
N TYR A 47 14.01 -7.71 8.04
CA TYR A 47 14.48 -8.94 8.68
C TYR A 47 15.84 -9.44 8.15
N GLY A 48 16.38 -8.84 7.09
CA GLY A 48 17.69 -9.18 6.53
C GLY A 48 17.74 -10.54 5.81
N ASP A 49 16.59 -11.15 5.51
CA ASP A 49 16.49 -12.47 4.90
C ASP A 49 15.43 -12.51 3.79
N ILE A 50 15.87 -12.42 2.54
CA ILE A 50 15.00 -12.45 1.36
C ILE A 50 14.26 -13.79 1.19
N ALA A 51 14.73 -14.86 1.82
CA ALA A 51 14.13 -16.20 1.70
C ALA A 51 12.95 -16.42 2.67
N LEU A 52 12.66 -15.48 3.55
CA LEU A 52 11.52 -15.61 4.46
C LEU A 52 10.22 -15.81 3.70
N PRO A 53 9.42 -16.84 4.04
CA PRO A 53 8.13 -17.08 3.42
C PRO A 53 7.12 -16.00 3.81
N ARG A 54 6.11 -15.81 2.95
CA ARG A 54 5.03 -14.82 3.13
C ARG A 54 4.41 -14.88 4.52
N GLU A 55 4.08 -16.07 4.98
CA GLU A 55 3.42 -16.30 6.27
C GLU A 55 4.26 -15.78 7.42
N GLU A 56 5.56 -15.99 7.37
CA GLU A 56 6.46 -15.53 8.41
C GLU A 56 6.67 -14.01 8.37
N VAL A 57 6.82 -13.44 7.17
CA VAL A 57 6.89 -11.97 6.98
C VAL A 57 5.64 -11.30 7.52
N THR A 58 4.46 -11.81 7.18
CA THR A 58 3.19 -11.23 7.64
C THR A 58 3.00 -11.38 9.14
N THR A 59 3.31 -12.55 9.71
CA THR A 59 3.22 -12.78 11.16
C THR A 59 4.08 -11.81 11.93
N ARG A 60 5.36 -11.68 11.56
CA ARG A 60 6.30 -10.75 12.22
C ARG A 60 5.88 -9.28 12.08
N LEU A 61 5.32 -8.93 10.91
CA LEU A 61 4.94 -7.54 10.63
C LEU A 61 3.74 -7.09 11.46
N VAL A 62 2.82 -8.00 11.80
CA VAL A 62 1.60 -7.69 12.57
C VAL A 62 1.72 -8.10 14.04
N GLU A 63 2.84 -8.67 14.47
CA GLU A 63 3.06 -9.11 15.84
C GLU A 63 2.89 -7.95 16.84
N GLY A 64 2.03 -8.16 17.83
CA GLY A 64 1.72 -7.16 18.85
C GLY A 64 0.90 -5.96 18.38
N LEU A 65 0.32 -6.02 17.18
CA LEU A 65 -0.55 -4.97 16.66
C LEU A 65 -2.02 -5.38 16.73
N ASP A 66 -2.85 -4.52 17.32
CA ASP A 66 -4.29 -4.70 17.37
C ASP A 66 -5.00 -4.12 16.13
N GLY A 67 -6.15 -4.70 15.77
CA GLY A 67 -7.01 -4.19 14.70
C GLY A 67 -6.47 -4.40 13.27
N VAL A 68 -5.45 -5.22 13.08
CA VAL A 68 -4.86 -5.51 11.77
C VAL A 68 -5.32 -6.87 11.26
N GLU A 69 -5.95 -6.88 10.09
CA GLU A 69 -6.35 -8.08 9.35
C GLU A 69 -5.48 -8.22 8.09
N VAL A 70 -4.79 -9.34 7.93
CA VAL A 70 -4.05 -9.63 6.70
C VAL A 70 -5.00 -10.20 5.66
N VAL A 71 -5.13 -9.52 4.52
CA VAL A 71 -6.01 -9.94 3.42
C VAL A 71 -5.21 -10.43 2.22
N GLY A 72 -5.73 -11.46 1.57
CA GLY A 72 -5.06 -12.10 0.43
C GLY A 72 -4.95 -11.16 -0.79
N LEU A 73 -3.83 -11.22 -1.51
CA LEU A 73 -3.57 -10.37 -2.70
C LEU A 73 -4.62 -10.55 -3.81
N ARG A 74 -5.28 -11.70 -3.86
CA ARG A 74 -6.33 -12.04 -4.84
C ARG A 74 -7.70 -12.26 -4.20
N ASP A 75 -7.86 -11.89 -2.95
CA ASP A 75 -9.13 -11.99 -2.26
C ASP A 75 -10.01 -10.76 -2.53
N TYR A 76 -10.86 -10.88 -3.55
CA TYR A 76 -11.82 -9.84 -3.92
C TYR A 76 -13.13 -9.92 -3.14
N THR A 77 -13.27 -10.84 -2.18
CA THR A 77 -14.46 -10.95 -1.31
C THR A 77 -14.38 -9.97 -0.13
N THR A 78 -13.22 -9.38 0.10
CA THR A 78 -12.99 -8.41 1.18
C THR A 78 -13.77 -7.11 0.96
N PRO A 79 -14.13 -6.38 2.03
CA PRO A 79 -14.82 -5.09 1.92
C PRO A 79 -13.99 -4.04 1.14
N TYR A 80 -12.67 -4.18 1.10
CA TYR A 80 -11.77 -3.25 0.41
C TYR A 80 -11.88 -3.30 -1.11
N ALA A 81 -12.44 -4.39 -1.67
CA ALA A 81 -12.70 -4.53 -3.10
C ALA A 81 -14.04 -3.94 -3.53
N SER A 82 -14.89 -3.50 -2.60
CA SER A 82 -16.26 -3.06 -2.87
C SER A 82 -16.46 -1.57 -2.60
N GLY A 83 -17.10 -0.87 -3.54
CA GLY A 83 -17.52 0.52 -3.36
C GLY A 83 -18.64 0.70 -2.32
N SER A 84 -19.45 -0.35 -2.05
CA SER A 84 -20.52 -0.29 -1.06
C SER A 84 -20.03 -0.35 0.39
N ALA A 85 -18.80 -0.83 0.64
CA ALA A 85 -18.22 -0.86 1.97
C ALA A 85 -17.76 0.53 2.40
N ARG A 86 -17.93 0.86 3.67
CA ARG A 86 -17.44 2.12 4.25
C ARG A 86 -15.98 1.96 4.67
N ILE A 87 -15.08 2.49 3.85
CA ILE A 87 -13.64 2.54 4.11
C ILE A 87 -13.23 4.01 4.15
N ASP A 88 -12.58 4.45 5.22
CA ASP A 88 -12.26 5.86 5.47
C ASP A 88 -11.02 6.32 4.69
N GLY A 89 -10.13 5.39 4.30
CA GLY A 89 -8.95 5.72 3.51
C GLY A 89 -8.25 4.51 2.94
N TYR A 90 -7.54 4.75 1.85
CA TYR A 90 -6.73 3.77 1.15
C TYR A 90 -5.30 4.28 1.04
N LEU A 91 -4.35 3.46 1.45
CA LEU A 91 -2.94 3.79 1.44
C LEU A 91 -2.15 2.72 0.69
N VAL A 92 -1.17 3.14 -0.10
CA VAL A 92 -0.18 2.23 -0.70
C VAL A 92 1.19 2.74 -0.29
N CYS A 93 1.83 2.04 0.66
CA CYS A 93 3.09 2.43 1.24
C CYS A 93 3.95 1.19 1.57
N PRO A 94 5.15 1.07 1.00
CA PRO A 94 5.62 1.84 -0.15
C PRO A 94 4.85 1.49 -1.42
N CYS A 95 4.79 2.43 -2.37
CA CYS A 95 4.15 2.23 -3.67
C CYS A 95 5.22 2.09 -4.75
N SER A 96 5.31 0.94 -5.40
CA SER A 96 6.19 0.76 -6.56
C SER A 96 5.66 1.55 -7.77
N MET A 97 6.56 1.98 -8.64
CA MET A 97 6.15 2.68 -9.86
C MET A 97 5.34 1.79 -10.81
N SER A 98 5.54 0.47 -10.78
CA SER A 98 4.69 -0.49 -11.48
C SER A 98 3.25 -0.45 -10.95
N THR A 99 3.07 -0.40 -9.62
CA THR A 99 1.75 -0.25 -8.99
C THR A 99 1.12 1.09 -9.34
N ALA A 100 1.87 2.18 -9.24
CA ALA A 100 1.40 3.51 -9.64
C ALA A 100 0.96 3.57 -11.11
N ALA A 101 1.76 2.98 -12.02
CA ALA A 101 1.44 2.88 -13.44
C ALA A 101 0.17 2.05 -13.68
N SER A 102 0.02 0.91 -13.00
CA SER A 102 -1.18 0.08 -13.10
C SER A 102 -2.43 0.81 -12.65
N ILE A 103 -2.37 1.54 -11.53
CA ILE A 103 -3.50 2.35 -11.04
C ILE A 103 -3.80 3.48 -12.03
N ALA A 104 -2.79 4.18 -12.55
CA ALA A 104 -2.94 5.26 -13.53
C ALA A 104 -3.56 4.79 -14.85
N ALA A 105 -3.30 3.53 -15.24
CA ALA A 105 -3.88 2.90 -16.42
C ALA A 105 -5.27 2.27 -16.16
N GLY A 106 -5.75 2.24 -14.90
CA GLY A 106 -7.00 1.57 -14.53
C GLY A 106 -6.91 0.04 -14.52
N ALA A 107 -5.70 -0.52 -14.50
CA ALA A 107 -5.51 -1.97 -14.40
C ALA A 107 -5.85 -2.48 -13.00
N MET A 108 -6.45 -3.68 -12.93
CA MET A 108 -6.93 -4.29 -11.67
C MET A 108 -6.42 -5.72 -11.51
N ALA A 109 -5.12 -5.91 -11.60
CA ALA A 109 -4.49 -7.23 -11.60
C ALA A 109 -4.46 -7.89 -10.20
N ASN A 110 -4.67 -7.14 -9.14
CA ASN A 110 -4.67 -7.62 -7.76
C ASN A 110 -5.52 -6.71 -6.85
N LEU A 111 -5.64 -7.10 -5.58
CA LEU A 111 -6.46 -6.37 -4.60
C LEU A 111 -5.94 -4.95 -4.34
N VAL A 112 -4.63 -4.71 -4.36
CA VAL A 112 -4.07 -3.36 -4.17
C VAL A 112 -4.54 -2.42 -5.28
N HIS A 113 -4.47 -2.87 -6.54
CA HIS A 113 -4.97 -2.11 -7.69
C HIS A 113 -6.48 -1.92 -7.62
N ARG A 114 -7.22 -2.97 -7.25
CA ARG A 114 -8.68 -2.89 -7.10
C ARG A 114 -9.10 -1.92 -6.01
N ALA A 115 -8.48 -1.97 -4.84
CA ALA A 115 -8.76 -1.08 -3.72
C ALA A 115 -8.49 0.39 -4.10
N ALA A 116 -7.38 0.68 -4.78
CA ALA A 116 -7.09 2.01 -5.30
C ALA A 116 -8.13 2.47 -6.35
N SER A 117 -8.55 1.59 -7.25
CA SER A 117 -9.63 1.88 -8.22
C SER A 117 -10.96 2.17 -7.52
N VAL A 118 -11.29 1.44 -6.46
CA VAL A 118 -12.47 1.72 -5.63
C VAL A 118 -12.36 3.10 -4.97
N ALA A 119 -11.21 3.43 -4.41
CA ALA A 119 -10.97 4.74 -3.79
C ALA A 119 -11.22 5.87 -4.80
N ILE A 120 -10.65 5.76 -6.00
CA ILE A 120 -10.80 6.77 -7.06
C ILE A 120 -12.26 6.92 -7.49
N LYS A 121 -12.94 5.82 -7.84
CA LYS A 121 -14.31 5.90 -8.36
C LYS A 121 -15.35 6.33 -7.33
N GLU A 122 -15.07 6.11 -6.04
CA GLU A 122 -15.94 6.53 -4.93
C GLU A 122 -15.50 7.85 -4.31
N GLU A 123 -14.54 8.55 -4.94
CA GLU A 123 -13.97 9.84 -4.49
C GLU A 123 -13.46 9.79 -3.02
N ARG A 124 -12.94 8.62 -2.62
CA ARG A 124 -12.39 8.40 -1.27
C ARG A 124 -10.92 8.77 -1.22
N LYS A 125 -10.42 9.03 -0.02
CA LYS A 125 -9.02 9.37 0.18
C LYS A 125 -8.11 8.21 -0.23
N LEU A 126 -7.27 8.45 -1.23
CA LEU A 126 -6.20 7.56 -1.67
C LEU A 126 -4.86 8.26 -1.49
N VAL A 127 -3.95 7.63 -0.72
CA VAL A 127 -2.58 8.12 -0.54
C VAL A 127 -1.61 7.09 -1.11
N LEU A 128 -0.77 7.53 -2.02
CA LEU A 128 0.31 6.73 -2.61
C LEU A 128 1.64 7.28 -2.11
N VAL A 129 2.49 6.39 -1.60
CA VAL A 129 3.81 6.74 -1.07
C VAL A 129 4.90 6.09 -1.95
N PRO A 130 5.19 6.67 -3.14
CA PRO A 130 6.20 6.10 -4.02
C PRO A 130 7.62 6.34 -3.50
N ARG A 131 8.51 5.39 -3.83
CA ARG A 131 9.95 5.50 -3.59
C ARG A 131 10.70 4.92 -4.80
N GLU A 132 11.28 5.81 -5.62
CA GLU A 132 11.96 5.45 -6.88
C GLU A 132 12.88 6.59 -7.35
N PRO A 133 14.11 6.71 -6.88
CA PRO A 133 15.09 7.65 -7.44
C PRO A 133 16.08 6.94 -8.40
N PRO A 134 16.41 7.54 -9.56
CA PRO A 134 15.76 8.69 -10.18
C PRO A 134 14.42 8.34 -10.82
N LEU A 135 13.53 9.34 -10.98
CA LEU A 135 12.27 9.15 -11.69
C LEU A 135 12.46 9.34 -13.20
N SER A 136 11.95 8.41 -14.00
CA SER A 136 11.84 8.56 -15.45
C SER A 136 10.66 9.46 -15.83
N THR A 137 10.65 9.94 -17.08
CA THR A 137 9.48 10.69 -17.63
C THR A 137 8.18 9.89 -17.49
N ILE A 138 8.20 8.59 -17.77
CA ILE A 138 7.03 7.73 -17.64
C ILE A 138 6.54 7.68 -16.17
N HIS A 139 7.44 7.64 -15.20
CA HIS A 139 7.08 7.70 -13.78
C HIS A 139 6.38 9.00 -13.45
N LEU A 140 6.94 10.13 -13.89
CA LEU A 140 6.38 11.46 -13.65
C LEU A 140 4.99 11.62 -14.31
N GLU A 141 4.81 11.14 -15.54
CA GLU A 141 3.54 11.16 -16.24
C GLU A 141 2.46 10.35 -15.52
N ASN A 142 2.79 9.15 -15.03
CA ASN A 142 1.87 8.33 -14.24
C ASN A 142 1.46 9.02 -12.93
N LEU A 143 2.41 9.61 -12.20
CA LEU A 143 2.12 10.36 -10.98
C LEU A 143 1.27 11.59 -11.27
N LEU A 144 1.57 12.31 -12.36
CA LEU A 144 0.79 13.46 -12.81
C LEU A 144 -0.65 13.05 -13.16
N ARG A 145 -0.85 11.89 -13.80
CA ARG A 145 -2.18 11.37 -14.12
C ARG A 145 -2.99 10.99 -12.88
N LEU A 146 -2.34 10.46 -11.86
CA LEU A 146 -2.98 10.03 -10.61
C LEU A 146 -3.45 11.22 -9.76
N ARG A 147 -2.76 12.35 -9.83
CA ARG A 147 -3.07 13.51 -8.98
C ARG A 147 -4.45 14.12 -9.26
N PRO A 148 -4.84 14.46 -10.50
CA PRO A 148 -6.20 14.93 -10.80
C PRO A 148 -7.27 13.83 -10.68
N ALA A 149 -6.90 12.54 -10.74
CA ALA A 149 -7.81 11.44 -10.45
C ALA A 149 -8.17 11.30 -8.95
N GLY A 150 -7.62 12.17 -8.08
CA GLY A 150 -7.94 12.22 -6.65
C GLY A 150 -6.90 11.60 -5.72
N ALA A 151 -5.82 11.00 -6.25
CA ALA A 151 -4.77 10.44 -5.39
C ALA A 151 -3.89 11.54 -4.79
N THR A 152 -3.58 11.44 -3.51
CA THR A 152 -2.50 12.20 -2.88
C THR A 152 -1.19 11.44 -3.04
N VAL A 153 -0.20 12.05 -3.67
CA VAL A 153 1.13 11.47 -3.84
C VAL A 153 2.08 12.11 -2.83
N VAL A 154 2.65 11.27 -1.96
CA VAL A 154 3.63 11.67 -0.93
C VAL A 154 4.89 10.86 -1.16
N MET A 155 5.95 11.49 -1.65
CA MET A 155 7.22 10.79 -1.85
C MET A 155 7.78 10.31 -0.50
N ALA A 156 8.32 9.08 -0.47
CA ALA A 156 9.06 8.58 0.68
C ALA A 156 10.44 9.27 0.76
N ALA A 157 10.43 10.53 1.12
CA ALA A 157 11.62 11.41 1.19
C ALA A 157 11.56 12.20 2.50
N PRO A 158 12.31 11.78 3.55
CA PRO A 158 12.28 12.45 4.84
C PRO A 158 12.89 13.86 4.74
N GLY A 159 12.27 14.81 5.44
CA GLY A 159 12.85 16.15 5.65
C GLY A 159 13.71 16.16 6.92
N PHE A 160 14.77 16.96 6.90
CA PHE A 160 15.70 17.11 8.03
C PHE A 160 15.61 18.53 8.60
N TYR A 161 14.43 18.88 9.10
CA TYR A 161 14.18 20.19 9.75
C TYR A 161 13.48 20.04 11.09
#